data_1443295fe3c33542560d753b49294fe1
#
_entry.id   1443295fe3c33542560d753b49294fe1
#
_cell.length_a   1.000
_cell.length_b   1.000
_cell.length_c   1.000
_cell.angle_alpha   90.00
_cell.angle_beta   90.00
_cell.angle_gamma   90.00
#
_symmetry.space_group_name_H-M   'P 1'
#
loop_
_entity.id
_entity.type
_entity.pdbx_description
1 polymer ?
#
loop_
_entity_poly.entity_id
_entity_poly.type
_entity_poly.pdbx_seq_one_letter_code
_entity_poly.pdbx_strand_id
1 'polypeptide(L)'
;MLLNIRISLLSILFLTSFLQAQDNGEILFKQCAGCHGPDGHNKAFGKSGIIAGQNIDVLKESLKYYKDGEFKDHGTTLVMSKQVKNMNAQDLNDVANYVSKLPK
;
A
#
# COMPACT_ATOMS: atom_id res chain seq x y z
N MET A 1 -39.39 1.83 29.78
CA MET A 1 -39.24 0.81 28.72
C MET A 1 -38.77 1.39 27.40
N LEU A 2 -39.38 2.46 26.89
CA LEU A 2 -38.96 3.10 25.63
C LEU A 2 -37.57 3.75 25.68
N LEU A 3 -37.15 4.24 26.83
CA LEU A 3 -35.81 4.85 27.02
C LEU A 3 -34.67 3.82 26.85
N ASN A 4 -34.87 2.59 27.32
CA ASN A 4 -33.86 1.54 27.25
C ASN A 4 -33.64 1.04 25.81
N ILE A 5 -34.66 1.03 24.96
CA ILE A 5 -34.58 0.64 23.56
C ILE A 5 -33.78 1.69 22.75
N ARG A 6 -33.95 2.97 23.07
CA ARG A 6 -33.23 4.06 22.38
C ARG A 6 -31.74 4.06 22.70
N ILE A 7 -31.37 3.77 23.95
CA ILE A 7 -29.96 3.66 24.36
C ILE A 7 -29.30 2.46 23.67
N SER A 8 -30.00 1.35 23.55
CA SER A 8 -29.51 0.14 22.90
C SER A 8 -29.24 0.34 21.39
N LEU A 9 -30.12 1.08 20.69
CA LEU A 9 -29.95 1.42 19.28
C LEU A 9 -28.79 2.38 19.04
N LEU A 10 -28.57 3.35 19.92
CA LEU A 10 -27.44 4.27 19.86
C LEU A 10 -26.11 3.53 20.08
N SER A 11 -26.08 2.55 21.00
CA SER A 11 -24.89 1.74 21.26
C SER A 11 -24.52 0.86 20.05
N ILE A 12 -25.49 0.32 19.34
CA ILE A 12 -25.27 -0.50 18.14
C ILE A 12 -24.71 0.36 16.99
N LEU A 13 -25.23 1.56 16.79
CA LEU A 13 -24.74 2.52 15.78
C LEU A 13 -23.29 2.96 16.06
N PHE A 14 -22.90 3.10 17.32
CA PHE A 14 -21.55 3.48 17.70
C PHE A 14 -20.53 2.35 17.45
N LEU A 15 -20.93 1.08 17.64
CA LEU A 15 -20.08 -0.09 17.40
C LEU A 15 -19.80 -0.32 15.90
N THR A 16 -20.73 0.02 15.01
CA THR A 16 -20.55 -0.15 13.57
C THR A 16 -19.57 0.84 12.95
N SER A 17 -19.31 1.98 13.60
CA SER A 17 -18.33 2.97 13.11
C SER A 17 -16.86 2.56 13.30
N PHE A 18 -16.58 1.49 14.06
CA PHE A 18 -15.22 0.95 14.23
C PHE A 18 -14.85 -0.16 13.24
N LEU A 19 -15.80 -0.66 12.47
CA LEU A 19 -15.57 -1.70 11.46
C LEU A 19 -15.20 -1.05 10.11
N GLN A 20 -14.02 -0.47 10.04
CA GLN A 20 -13.49 0.04 8.78
C GLN A 20 -12.67 -1.02 8.07
N ALA A 21 -12.92 -1.20 6.78
CA ALA A 21 -12.10 -2.05 5.93
C ALA A 21 -10.68 -1.47 5.83
N GLN A 22 -9.69 -2.34 5.81
CA GLN A 22 -8.30 -1.98 5.59
C GLN A 22 -8.15 -1.35 4.21
N ASP A 23 -7.32 -0.30 4.08
CA ASP A 23 -7.01 0.37 2.83
C ASP A 23 -6.37 -0.64 1.84
N ASN A 24 -6.79 -0.61 0.58
CA ASN A 24 -6.24 -1.46 -0.46
C ASN A 24 -4.72 -1.28 -0.62
N GLY A 25 -4.22 -0.06 -0.54
CA GLY A 25 -2.78 0.22 -0.58
C GLY A 25 -2.02 -0.44 0.56
N GLU A 26 -2.56 -0.43 1.76
CA GLU A 26 -1.99 -1.11 2.91
C GLU A 26 -1.96 -2.63 2.72
N ILE A 27 -3.02 -3.21 2.18
CA ILE A 27 -3.10 -4.65 1.89
C ILE A 27 -2.06 -5.03 0.84
N LEU A 28 -1.97 -4.29 -0.25
CA LEU A 28 -1.01 -4.51 -1.33
C LEU A 28 0.44 -4.35 -0.84
N PHE A 29 0.70 -3.40 0.05
CA PHE A 29 2.02 -3.14 0.58
C PHE A 29 2.61 -4.32 1.36
N LYS A 30 1.79 -5.23 1.87
CA LYS A 30 2.25 -6.42 2.59
C LYS A 30 3.25 -7.25 1.77
N GLN A 31 3.04 -7.38 0.46
CA GLN A 31 3.98 -8.07 -0.41
C GLN A 31 5.28 -7.27 -0.67
N CYS A 32 5.23 -5.96 -0.51
CA CYS A 32 6.40 -5.07 -0.66
C CYS A 32 7.28 -5.08 0.59
N ALA A 33 6.66 -5.26 1.75
CA ALA A 33 7.31 -5.14 3.05
C ALA A 33 8.43 -6.17 3.27
N GLY A 34 8.38 -7.32 2.61
CA GLY A 34 9.42 -8.33 2.71
C GLY A 34 10.81 -7.84 2.30
N CYS A 35 10.88 -6.96 1.32
CA CYS A 35 12.13 -6.37 0.84
C CYS A 35 12.31 -4.92 1.31
N HIS A 36 11.24 -4.12 1.32
CA HIS A 36 11.29 -2.69 1.65
C HIS A 36 11.07 -2.38 3.13
N GLY A 37 10.80 -3.39 3.94
CA GLY A 37 10.47 -3.24 5.36
C GLY A 37 9.00 -2.89 5.60
N PRO A 38 8.47 -3.19 6.80
CA PRO A 38 7.06 -2.91 7.13
C PRO A 38 6.76 -1.40 7.18
N ASP A 39 7.77 -0.58 7.36
CA ASP A 39 7.71 0.88 7.36
C ASP A 39 8.24 1.53 6.06
N GLY A 40 8.70 0.72 5.09
CA GLY A 40 9.28 1.21 3.83
C GLY A 40 10.69 1.78 3.95
N HIS A 41 11.40 1.52 5.04
CA HIS A 41 12.72 2.09 5.33
C HIS A 41 13.89 1.19 4.98
N ASN A 42 13.65 -0.04 4.52
CA ASN A 42 14.72 -0.92 4.10
C ASN A 42 15.09 -0.66 2.63
N LYS A 43 16.38 -0.59 2.38
CA LYS A 43 16.90 -0.63 1.01
C LYS A 43 16.83 -2.07 0.52
N ALA A 44 15.88 -2.37 -0.38
CA ALA A 44 15.73 -3.71 -0.93
C ALA A 44 17.04 -4.19 -1.54
N PHE A 45 17.51 -5.35 -1.11
CA PHE A 45 18.82 -5.93 -1.49
C PHE A 45 20.03 -5.00 -1.22
N GLY A 46 19.87 -4.03 -0.32
CA GLY A 46 20.90 -3.02 -0.06
C GLY A 46 21.16 -2.04 -1.21
N LYS A 47 20.34 -2.06 -2.26
CA LYS A 47 20.56 -1.31 -3.52
C LYS A 47 19.47 -0.28 -3.84
N SER A 48 18.22 -0.53 -3.45
CA SER A 48 17.13 0.42 -3.71
C SER A 48 17.22 1.63 -2.77
N GLY A 49 16.56 2.72 -3.16
CA GLY A 49 16.31 3.82 -2.23
C GLY A 49 15.29 3.44 -1.16
N ILE A 50 15.21 4.26 -0.12
CA ILE A 50 14.16 4.21 0.88
C ILE A 50 12.88 4.76 0.24
N ILE A 51 11.79 4.00 0.26
CA ILE A 51 10.57 4.38 -0.43
C ILE A 51 9.57 5.13 0.45
N ALA A 52 9.65 4.98 1.77
CA ALA A 52 8.74 5.62 2.71
C ALA A 52 8.70 7.14 2.52
N GLY A 53 7.50 7.70 2.38
CA GLY A 53 7.28 9.14 2.30
C GLY A 53 7.80 9.81 1.03
N GLN A 54 8.15 9.05 0.00
CA GLN A 54 8.49 9.64 -1.31
C GLN A 54 7.27 10.34 -1.93
N ASN A 55 7.52 11.27 -2.83
CA ASN A 55 6.47 11.96 -3.56
C ASN A 55 5.59 10.96 -4.31
N ILE A 56 4.27 11.12 -4.21
CA ILE A 56 3.30 10.18 -4.78
C ILE A 56 3.44 10.05 -6.31
N ASP A 57 3.71 11.13 -7.02
CA ASP A 57 3.83 11.11 -8.48
C ASP A 57 5.10 10.37 -8.91
N VAL A 58 6.19 10.52 -8.16
CA VAL A 58 7.43 9.76 -8.38
C VAL A 58 7.20 8.27 -8.16
N LEU A 59 6.48 7.91 -7.09
CA LEU A 59 6.13 6.50 -6.81
C LEU A 59 5.25 5.91 -7.92
N LYS A 60 4.23 6.64 -8.37
CA LYS A 60 3.35 6.21 -9.46
C LYS A 60 4.12 5.98 -10.76
N GLU A 61 4.99 6.90 -11.11
CA GLU A 61 5.83 6.81 -12.31
C GLU A 61 6.77 5.60 -12.23
N SER A 62 7.42 5.39 -11.10
CA SER A 62 8.30 4.24 -10.89
C SER A 62 7.56 2.91 -10.99
N LEU A 63 6.41 2.79 -10.34
CA LEU A 63 5.60 1.57 -10.39
C LEU A 63 5.08 1.29 -11.79
N LYS A 64 4.65 2.32 -12.50
CA LYS A 64 4.22 2.20 -13.91
C LYS A 64 5.37 1.75 -14.81
N TYR A 65 6.55 2.30 -14.59
CA TYR A 65 7.76 1.88 -15.31
C TYR A 65 8.03 0.38 -15.15
N TYR A 66 7.98 -0.11 -13.91
CA TYR A 66 8.15 -1.55 -13.66
C TYR A 66 7.02 -2.40 -14.24
N LYS A 67 5.79 -1.89 -14.27
CA LYS A 67 4.63 -2.59 -14.80
C LYS A 67 4.68 -2.73 -16.31
N ASP A 68 4.99 -1.65 -17.02
CA ASP A 68 4.91 -1.55 -18.47
C ASP A 68 6.21 -1.94 -19.18
N GLY A 69 7.32 -1.95 -18.48
CA GLY A 69 8.63 -2.26 -19.05
C GLY A 69 8.84 -3.74 -19.33
N GLU A 70 9.57 -4.04 -20.41
CA GLU A 70 10.08 -5.36 -20.70
C GLU A 70 11.53 -5.45 -20.23
N PHE A 71 11.73 -6.15 -19.12
CA PHE A 71 13.06 -6.30 -18.53
C PHE A 71 13.57 -7.72 -18.77
N LYS A 72 14.66 -7.83 -19.55
CA LYS A 72 15.34 -9.10 -19.83
C LYS A 72 16.49 -9.39 -18.88
N ASP A 73 16.83 -8.42 -18.02
CA ASP A 73 17.95 -8.52 -17.11
C ASP A 73 17.59 -9.24 -15.79
N HIS A 74 18.58 -9.87 -15.19
CA HIS A 74 18.47 -10.56 -13.92
C HIS A 74 18.81 -9.61 -12.75
N GLY A 75 18.19 -8.44 -12.72
CA GLY A 75 18.46 -7.41 -11.71
C GLY A 75 17.26 -7.13 -10.79
N THR A 76 17.44 -6.16 -9.90
CA THR A 76 16.41 -5.67 -8.99
C THR A 76 15.21 -5.10 -9.74
N THR A 77 15.40 -4.55 -10.94
CA THR A 77 14.35 -4.07 -11.83
C THR A 77 13.40 -5.18 -12.24
N LEU A 78 13.93 -6.36 -12.58
CA LEU A 78 13.13 -7.52 -12.91
C LEU A 78 12.31 -8.01 -11.71
N VAL A 79 12.89 -7.97 -10.52
CA VAL A 79 12.19 -8.33 -9.27
C VAL A 79 10.99 -7.42 -9.06
N MET A 80 11.18 -6.11 -9.19
CA MET A 80 10.09 -5.15 -9.05
C MET A 80 9.03 -5.31 -10.13
N SER A 81 9.43 -5.57 -11.38
CA SER A 81 8.50 -5.86 -12.47
C SER A 81 7.58 -7.04 -12.15
N LYS A 82 8.13 -8.11 -11.61
CA LYS A 82 7.35 -9.28 -11.17
C LYS A 82 6.38 -8.95 -10.03
N GLN A 83 6.78 -8.09 -9.08
CA GLN A 83 5.93 -7.70 -7.95
C GLN A 83 4.67 -6.97 -8.41
N VAL A 84 4.78 -6.10 -9.40
CA VAL A 84 3.66 -5.28 -9.87
C VAL A 84 2.90 -5.88 -11.07
N LYS A 85 3.33 -7.01 -11.56
CA LYS A 85 2.80 -7.63 -12.80
C LYS A 85 1.28 -7.79 -12.79
N ASN A 86 0.71 -8.20 -11.68
CA ASN A 86 -0.71 -8.49 -11.54
C ASN A 86 -1.51 -7.32 -10.96
N MET A 87 -0.87 -6.18 -10.72
CA MET A 87 -1.55 -4.98 -10.24
C MET A 87 -2.16 -4.21 -11.41
N ASN A 88 -3.41 -3.79 -11.26
CA ASN A 88 -4.04 -2.87 -12.21
C ASN A 88 -3.66 -1.40 -11.89
N ALA A 89 -4.10 -0.46 -12.71
CA ALA A 89 -3.80 0.95 -12.53
C ALA A 89 -4.27 1.50 -11.17
N GLN A 90 -5.43 1.05 -10.70
CA GLN A 90 -5.95 1.46 -9.38
C GLN A 90 -5.07 0.91 -8.26
N ASP A 91 -4.63 -0.33 -8.34
CA ASP A 91 -3.73 -0.94 -7.37
C ASP A 91 -2.41 -0.16 -7.27
N LEU A 92 -1.82 0.19 -8.40
CA LEU A 92 -0.59 0.98 -8.44
C LEU A 92 -0.78 2.35 -7.78
N ASN A 93 -1.90 3.02 -8.05
CA ASN A 93 -2.24 4.29 -7.41
C ASN A 93 -2.44 4.14 -5.91
N ASP A 94 -3.14 3.11 -5.48
CA ASP A 94 -3.44 2.87 -4.07
C ASP A 94 -2.18 2.57 -3.25
N VAL A 95 -1.29 1.72 -3.75
CA VAL A 95 -0.04 1.40 -3.05
C VAL A 95 0.91 2.60 -3.06
N ALA A 96 0.98 3.37 -4.14
CA ALA A 96 1.77 4.61 -4.19
C ALA A 96 1.26 5.63 -3.17
N ASN A 97 -0.04 5.80 -3.06
CA ASN A 97 -0.65 6.68 -2.06
C ASN A 97 -0.32 6.24 -0.64
N TYR A 98 -0.44 4.95 -0.35
CA TYR A 98 -0.09 4.40 0.96
C TYR A 98 1.38 4.66 1.32
N VAL A 99 2.30 4.31 0.43
CA VAL A 99 3.75 4.47 0.66
C VAL A 99 4.14 5.94 0.81
N SER A 100 3.52 6.84 0.05
CA SER A 100 3.80 8.28 0.14
C SER A 100 3.46 8.88 1.51
N LYS A 101 2.54 8.26 2.24
CA LYS A 101 2.09 8.69 3.57
C LYS A 101 2.86 8.02 4.71
N LEU A 102 3.70 7.05 4.43
CA LEU A 102 4.57 6.46 5.45
C LEU A 102 5.55 7.51 5.97
N PRO A 103 5.81 7.56 7.28
CA PRO A 103 6.77 8.50 7.85
C PRO A 103 8.17 8.32 7.23
N LYS A 104 8.82 9.44 6.93
CA LYS A 104 10.22 9.45 6.46
C LYS A 104 11.20 9.03 7.53
#